data_668873ca698988011dc913a66ff636b6
#
_entry.id   668873ca698988011dc913a66ff636b6
#
_cell.length_a   1.000
_cell.length_b   1.000
_cell.length_c   1.000
_cell.angle_alpha   90.00
_cell.angle_beta   90.00
_cell.angle_gamma   90.00
#
_symmetry.space_group_name_H-M   'P 1'
#
loop_
_entity.id
_entity.type
_entity.pdbx_description
1 polymer ?
#
loop_
_entity_poly.entity_id
_entity_poly.type
_entity_poly.pdbx_seq_one_letter_code
_entity_poly.pdbx_strand_id
1 'polypeptide(L)'
;MRIIPSMMKKFDTDVSNLQKGLHPENLSYWYDKIIKETIELAPPWLQDKIKVKQDSILTMKFNLDISKRAVRYFMIAVDQNLDTMPYSTKLYFLKVQEIMSAEMDKSLV
;
A
#
# COMPACT_ATOMS: atom_id res chain seq x y z
N MET A 1 14.55 -10.74 9.19
CA MET A 1 14.85 -9.29 9.23
C MET A 1 13.64 -8.52 9.69
N ARG A 2 13.82 -7.53 10.52
CA ARG A 2 12.75 -6.67 10.99
C ARG A 2 12.70 -5.38 10.18
N ILE A 3 11.50 -4.84 10.00
CA ILE A 3 11.34 -3.48 9.50
C ILE A 3 11.74 -2.55 10.63
N ILE A 4 12.61 -1.59 10.35
CA ILE A 4 13.08 -0.64 11.34
C ILE A 4 11.93 0.31 11.70
N PRO A 5 11.58 0.48 12.99
CA PRO A 5 10.46 1.35 13.37
C PRO A 5 10.52 2.76 12.80
N SER A 6 11.73 3.32 12.67
CA SER A 6 11.90 4.67 12.10
C SER A 6 11.49 4.73 10.63
N MET A 7 11.70 3.63 9.87
CA MET A 7 11.28 3.55 8.46
C MET A 7 9.75 3.53 8.35
N MET A 8 9.10 2.74 9.21
CA MET A 8 7.64 2.66 9.24
C MET A 8 7.03 4.01 9.58
N LYS A 9 7.60 4.70 10.56
CA LYS A 9 7.14 6.02 10.96
C LYS A 9 7.26 7.03 9.81
N LYS A 10 8.37 6.98 9.08
CA LYS A 10 8.58 7.84 7.92
C LYS A 10 7.54 7.57 6.83
N PHE A 11 7.29 6.29 6.54
CA PHE A 11 6.30 5.89 5.56
C PHE A 11 4.91 6.41 5.93
N ASP A 12 4.49 6.21 7.18
CA ASP A 12 3.19 6.69 7.68
C ASP A 12 3.08 8.21 7.56
N THR A 13 4.15 8.93 7.88
CA THR A 13 4.20 10.38 7.78
C THR A 13 4.07 10.83 6.33
N ASP A 14 4.80 10.21 5.42
CA ASP A 14 4.77 10.54 4.00
C ASP A 14 3.38 10.33 3.40
N VAL A 15 2.74 9.19 3.72
CA VAL A 15 1.40 8.89 3.25
C VAL A 15 0.38 9.88 3.82
N SER A 16 0.49 10.21 5.10
CA SER A 16 -0.38 11.18 5.75
C SER A 16 -0.25 12.57 5.10
N ASN A 17 0.97 12.98 4.78
CA ASN A 17 1.23 14.25 4.10
C ASN A 17 0.64 14.27 2.69
N LEU A 18 0.69 13.15 1.98
CA LEU A 18 0.06 13.03 0.67
C LEU A 18 -1.45 13.25 0.73
N GLN A 19 -2.10 12.67 1.73
CA GLN A 19 -3.54 12.84 1.92
C GLN A 19 -3.91 14.32 2.10
N LYS A 20 -3.10 15.04 2.87
CA LYS A 20 -3.33 16.46 3.12
C LYS A 20 -3.05 17.33 1.89
N GLY A 21 -2.03 16.96 1.12
CA GLY A 21 -1.59 17.76 -0.03
C GLY A 21 -2.41 17.54 -1.28
N LEU A 22 -2.83 16.33 -1.56
CA LEU A 22 -3.52 15.97 -2.80
C LEU A 22 -5.04 15.93 -2.67
N HIS A 23 -5.57 15.86 -1.45
CA HIS A 23 -7.02 15.81 -1.17
C HIS A 23 -7.73 14.74 -2.01
N PRO A 24 -7.33 13.44 -1.88
CA PRO A 24 -7.90 12.39 -2.72
C PRO A 24 -9.41 12.24 -2.52
N GLU A 25 -10.15 12.13 -3.61
CA GLU A 25 -11.60 11.94 -3.58
C GLU A 25 -11.96 10.49 -3.30
N ASN A 26 -12.96 10.29 -2.46
CA ASN A 26 -13.50 8.95 -2.12
C ASN A 26 -12.39 7.97 -1.72
N LEU A 27 -11.44 8.44 -0.93
CA LEU A 27 -10.25 7.66 -0.59
C LEU A 27 -10.61 6.35 0.11
N SER A 28 -11.56 6.36 1.06
CA SER A 28 -11.99 5.15 1.75
C SER A 28 -12.54 4.11 0.79
N TYR A 29 -13.38 4.54 -0.15
CA TYR A 29 -13.94 3.65 -1.16
C TYR A 29 -12.84 2.98 -1.98
N TRP A 30 -11.87 3.77 -2.45
CA TRP A 30 -10.80 3.26 -3.29
C TRP A 30 -9.83 2.37 -2.52
N TYR A 31 -9.53 2.71 -1.27
CA TYR A 31 -8.73 1.83 -0.42
C TYR A 31 -9.41 0.48 -0.22
N ASP A 32 -10.69 0.49 0.13
CA ASP A 32 -11.44 -0.75 0.35
C ASP A 32 -11.46 -1.61 -0.91
N LYS A 33 -11.68 -1.00 -2.05
CA LYS A 33 -11.70 -1.69 -3.34
C LYS A 33 -10.34 -2.30 -3.66
N ILE A 34 -9.28 -1.51 -3.50
CA ILE A 34 -7.92 -1.98 -3.81
C ILE A 34 -7.48 -3.08 -2.85
N ILE A 35 -7.77 -2.94 -1.56
CA ILE A 35 -7.46 -3.97 -0.57
C ILE A 35 -8.19 -5.28 -0.91
N LYS A 36 -9.46 -5.18 -1.26
CA LYS A 36 -10.23 -6.36 -1.65
C LYS A 36 -9.61 -7.06 -2.86
N GLU A 37 -9.25 -6.31 -3.89
CA GLU A 37 -8.61 -6.87 -5.07
C GLU A 37 -7.23 -7.42 -4.76
N THR A 38 -6.48 -6.77 -3.88
CA THR A 38 -5.19 -7.27 -3.42
C THR A 38 -5.33 -8.67 -2.81
N ILE A 39 -6.33 -8.84 -1.95
CA ILE A 39 -6.61 -10.12 -1.33
C ILE A 39 -6.99 -11.17 -2.39
N GLU A 40 -7.84 -10.80 -3.33
CA GLU A 40 -8.26 -11.71 -4.39
C GLU A 40 -7.10 -12.16 -5.29
N LEU A 41 -6.14 -11.31 -5.55
CA LEU A 41 -4.97 -11.61 -6.36
C LEU A 41 -3.94 -12.47 -5.62
N ALA A 42 -3.89 -12.38 -4.32
CA ALA A 42 -2.88 -13.06 -3.52
C ALA A 42 -3.14 -14.57 -3.42
N PRO A 43 -2.08 -15.39 -3.26
CA PRO A 43 -2.28 -16.81 -3.00
C PRO A 43 -2.94 -17.06 -1.65
N PRO A 44 -3.62 -18.21 -1.45
CA PRO A 44 -4.40 -18.44 -0.23
C PRO A 44 -3.68 -18.21 1.09
N TRP A 45 -2.43 -18.66 1.20
CA TRP A 45 -1.67 -18.49 2.43
C TRP A 45 -1.41 -17.01 2.75
N LEU A 46 -1.24 -16.19 1.71
CA LEU A 46 -1.01 -14.76 1.87
C LEU A 46 -2.33 -14.02 2.11
N GLN A 47 -3.42 -14.49 1.52
CA GLN A 47 -4.74 -13.90 1.73
C GLN A 47 -5.10 -13.83 3.21
N ASP A 48 -4.87 -14.90 3.95
CA ASP A 48 -5.16 -14.93 5.39
C ASP A 48 -4.33 -13.92 6.16
N LYS A 49 -3.07 -13.75 5.78
CA LYS A 49 -2.17 -12.77 6.40
C LYS A 49 -2.65 -11.34 6.12
N ILE A 50 -3.07 -11.07 4.90
CA ILE A 50 -3.56 -9.75 4.50
C ILE A 50 -4.88 -9.42 5.20
N LYS A 51 -5.81 -10.38 5.29
CA LYS A 51 -7.10 -10.18 5.95
C LYS A 51 -6.95 -9.78 7.42
N VAL A 52 -6.00 -10.40 8.10
CA VAL A 52 -5.73 -10.09 9.51
C VAL A 52 -5.05 -8.73 9.65
N LYS A 53 -4.26 -8.32 8.66
CA LYS A 53 -3.42 -7.12 8.71
C LYS A 53 -3.74 -6.12 7.60
N GLN A 54 -4.98 -6.11 7.10
CA GLN A 54 -5.31 -5.29 5.92
C GLN A 54 -5.01 -3.80 6.11
N ASP A 55 -5.18 -3.27 7.31
CA ASP A 55 -4.82 -1.88 7.59
C ASP A 55 -3.33 -1.62 7.56
N SER A 56 -2.53 -2.69 7.58
CA SER A 56 -1.07 -2.59 7.63
C SER A 56 -0.41 -2.69 6.26
N ILE A 57 -1.15 -2.93 5.18
CA ILE A 57 -0.56 -2.99 3.84
C ILE A 57 0.15 -1.68 3.52
N LEU A 58 -0.51 -0.56 3.78
CA LEU A 58 0.04 0.77 3.51
C LEU A 58 1.06 1.22 4.54
N THR A 59 0.98 0.70 5.75
CA THR A 59 1.87 1.09 6.84
C THR A 59 3.02 0.11 7.03
N MET A 60 3.05 -0.97 6.25
CA MET A 60 4.11 -1.98 6.28
C MET A 60 4.34 -2.56 7.68
N LYS A 61 3.25 -2.77 8.44
CA LYS A 61 3.32 -3.30 9.81
C LYS A 61 3.50 -4.82 9.87
N PHE A 62 3.55 -5.48 8.72
CA PHE A 62 3.91 -6.90 8.62
C PHE A 62 5.41 -7.08 8.84
N ASN A 63 5.86 -8.32 8.98
CA ASN A 63 7.27 -8.58 8.82
C ASN A 63 7.65 -8.28 7.35
N LEU A 64 8.92 -8.05 7.11
CA LEU A 64 9.41 -7.57 5.81
C LEU A 64 9.01 -8.49 4.64
N ASP A 65 9.10 -9.80 4.85
CA ASP A 65 8.84 -10.78 3.80
C ASP A 65 7.38 -10.74 3.34
N ILE A 66 6.46 -10.70 4.31
CA ILE A 66 5.02 -10.61 4.02
C ILE A 66 4.69 -9.27 3.36
N SER A 67 5.30 -8.19 3.84
CA SER A 67 5.09 -6.85 3.29
C SER A 67 5.47 -6.77 1.82
N LYS A 68 6.61 -7.33 1.45
CA LYS A 68 7.05 -7.33 0.04
C LYS A 68 6.07 -8.07 -0.85
N ARG A 69 5.58 -9.22 -0.40
CA ARG A 69 4.65 -10.02 -1.19
C ARG A 69 3.29 -9.34 -1.29
N ALA A 70 2.79 -8.78 -0.19
CA ALA A 70 1.52 -8.07 -0.16
C ALA A 70 1.55 -6.82 -1.04
N VAL A 71 2.65 -6.06 -0.98
CA VAL A 71 2.81 -4.84 -1.77
C VAL A 71 2.80 -5.13 -3.26
N ARG A 72 3.36 -6.26 -3.69
CA ARG A 72 3.32 -6.64 -5.11
C ARG A 72 1.88 -6.71 -5.63
N TYR A 73 1.01 -7.41 -4.89
CA TYR A 73 -0.39 -7.55 -5.28
C TYR A 73 -1.17 -6.24 -5.12
N PHE A 74 -0.81 -5.48 -4.10
CA PHE A 74 -1.38 -4.15 -3.91
C PHE A 74 -1.09 -3.25 -5.12
N MET A 75 0.15 -3.25 -5.62
CA MET A 75 0.52 -2.46 -6.79
C MET A 75 -0.22 -2.89 -8.04
N ILE A 76 -0.41 -4.19 -8.23
CA ILE A 76 -1.19 -4.70 -9.35
C ILE A 76 -2.64 -4.22 -9.26
N ALA A 77 -3.23 -4.31 -8.07
CA ALA A 77 -4.60 -3.84 -7.84
C ALA A 77 -4.74 -2.35 -8.10
N VAL A 78 -3.77 -1.55 -7.66
CA VAL A 78 -3.76 -0.11 -7.94
C VAL A 78 -3.72 0.15 -9.45
N ASP A 79 -2.79 -0.51 -10.16
CA ASP A 79 -2.64 -0.33 -11.61
C ASP A 79 -3.92 -0.65 -12.37
N GLN A 80 -4.63 -1.69 -11.95
CA GLN A 80 -5.88 -2.10 -12.58
C GLN A 80 -7.01 -1.06 -12.42
N ASN A 81 -6.89 -0.19 -11.44
CA ASN A 81 -7.93 0.78 -11.11
C ASN A 81 -7.58 2.24 -11.44
N LEU A 82 -6.34 2.51 -11.85
CA LEU A 82 -5.90 3.90 -12.08
C LEU A 82 -6.79 4.67 -13.06
N ASP A 83 -7.21 4.01 -14.13
CA ASP A 83 -7.97 4.68 -15.19
C ASP A 83 -9.39 5.06 -14.76
N THR A 84 -9.92 4.43 -13.72
CA THR A 84 -11.28 4.69 -13.24
C THR A 84 -11.31 5.60 -12.03
N MET A 85 -10.17 5.92 -11.45
CA MET A 85 -10.08 6.78 -10.28
C MET A 85 -10.25 8.26 -10.63
N PRO A 86 -10.81 9.05 -9.70
CA PRO A 86 -10.72 10.51 -9.81
C PRO A 86 -9.26 10.93 -9.88
N TYR A 87 -9.00 12.06 -10.54
CA TYR A 87 -7.62 12.51 -10.79
C TYR A 87 -6.80 12.66 -9.50
N SER A 88 -7.36 13.28 -8.46
CA SER A 88 -6.66 13.48 -7.20
C SER A 88 -6.32 12.16 -6.52
N THR A 89 -7.24 11.19 -6.58
CA THR A 89 -7.03 9.85 -6.03
C THR A 89 -5.98 9.10 -6.83
N LYS A 90 -6.00 9.21 -8.14
CA LYS A 90 -4.99 8.61 -9.02
C LYS A 90 -3.60 9.11 -8.66
N LEU A 91 -3.43 10.42 -8.51
CA LEU A 91 -2.16 11.01 -8.13
C LEU A 91 -1.69 10.51 -6.77
N TYR A 92 -2.63 10.40 -5.83
CA TYR A 92 -2.33 9.89 -4.50
C TYR A 92 -1.77 8.47 -4.56
N PHE A 93 -2.45 7.56 -5.26
CA PHE A 93 -2.00 6.17 -5.34
C PHE A 93 -0.69 6.01 -6.12
N LEU A 94 -0.47 6.83 -7.15
CA LEU A 94 0.82 6.82 -7.85
C LEU A 94 1.96 7.22 -6.92
N LYS A 95 1.74 8.20 -6.06
CA LYS A 95 2.75 8.60 -5.07
C LYS A 95 2.94 7.55 -3.98
N VAL A 96 1.86 6.90 -3.55
CA VAL A 96 1.97 5.80 -2.59
C VAL A 96 2.82 4.66 -3.18
N GLN A 97 2.62 4.32 -4.45
CA GLN A 97 3.43 3.30 -5.12
C GLN A 97 4.91 3.67 -5.13
N GLU A 98 5.21 4.94 -5.42
CA GLU A 98 6.58 5.45 -5.39
C GLU A 98 7.22 5.27 -4.01
N ILE A 99 6.48 5.67 -2.97
CA ILE A 99 6.98 5.58 -1.58
C ILE A 99 7.19 4.11 -1.19
N MET A 100 6.25 3.25 -1.52
CA MET A 100 6.35 1.82 -1.22
C MET A 100 7.57 1.20 -1.90
N SER A 101 7.77 1.50 -3.17
CA SER A 101 8.91 0.98 -3.93
C SER A 101 10.22 1.43 -3.32
N ALA A 102 10.33 2.69 -2.94
CA ALA A 102 11.54 3.23 -2.33
C ALA A 102 11.84 2.55 -0.99
N GLU A 103 10.83 2.34 -0.16
CA GLU A 103 11.02 1.68 1.13
C GLU A 103 11.39 0.20 0.97
N MET A 104 10.81 -0.48 -0.02
CA MET A 104 11.16 -1.88 -0.31
C MET A 104 12.61 -1.99 -0.77
N ASP A 105 13.06 -1.10 -1.64
CA ASP A 105 14.43 -1.09 -2.14
C ASP A 105 15.44 -0.87 -1.01
N LYS A 106 15.15 0.06 -0.10
CA LYS A 106 15.99 0.28 1.08
C LYS A 106 16.08 -0.95 1.96
N SER A 107 15.00 -1.71 2.05
CA SER A 107 14.93 -2.90 2.89
C SER A 107 15.68 -4.10 2.33
N LEU A 108 16.10 -4.04 1.06
CA LEU A 108 16.85 -5.10 0.40
C LEU A 108 18.35 -5.04 0.71
N VAL A 109 18.81 -3.93 1.22
CA VAL A 109 20.24 -3.72 1.48
C VAL A 109 20.67 -4.31 2.81
#